data_a05079ee0c451b27d14d0a4593811964
#
_entry.id   a05079ee0c451b27d14d0a4593811964
#
_cell.length_a   1.000
_cell.length_b   1.000
_cell.length_c   1.000
_cell.angle_alpha   90.00
_cell.angle_beta   90.00
_cell.angle_gamma   90.00
#
_symmetry.space_group_name_H-M   'P 1'
#
loop_
_entity.id
_entity.type
_entity.pdbx_description
1 polymer ?
#
loop_
_entity_poly.entity_id
_entity_poly.type
_entity_poly.pdbx_seq_one_letter_code
_entity_poly.pdbx_strand_id
1 'polypeptide(L)'
;MDLTVGALPYPPGRQARHQPRTGETADSLNPDQIATDLDGPAVVSSGHTLRHSLLVRNLTRRELQIATNGQITAVVVDPATGEVVGGFAGAQAMPLLIVRISPGHADRIPLLIGTASFSPQLGYAVPAGKWGIRATLTLGPDPASSPRKRTPVMPLTITA
;
A
#
# COMPACT_ATOMS: atom_id res chain seq x y z
N MET A 1 62.98 -35.59 12.59
CA MET A 1 62.27 -34.84 13.65
C MET A 1 60.92 -34.45 13.10
N ASP A 2 59.93 -35.30 13.37
CA ASP A 2 58.54 -35.03 12.95
C ASP A 2 57.84 -34.20 14.01
N LEU A 3 57.39 -33.02 13.62
CA LEU A 3 56.50 -32.18 14.43
C LEU A 3 55.08 -32.39 13.99
N THR A 4 54.41 -33.32 14.66
CA THR A 4 52.98 -33.53 14.51
C THR A 4 52.23 -32.41 15.29
N VAL A 5 51.66 -31.47 14.56
CA VAL A 5 50.78 -30.43 15.16
C VAL A 5 49.40 -31.07 15.37
N GLY A 6 49.09 -31.30 16.65
CA GLY A 6 47.79 -31.80 17.06
C GLY A 6 46.70 -30.74 16.87
N ALA A 7 45.71 -31.07 16.07
CA ALA A 7 44.49 -30.27 15.94
C ALA A 7 43.63 -30.40 17.21
N LEU A 8 43.36 -29.28 17.85
CA LEU A 8 42.42 -29.20 18.95
C LEU A 8 40.98 -29.42 18.42
N PRO A 9 40.16 -30.22 19.08
CA PRO A 9 38.76 -30.40 18.67
C PRO A 9 37.98 -29.15 19.06
N TYR A 10 37.31 -28.54 18.05
CA TYR A 10 36.32 -27.53 18.25
C TYR A 10 35.13 -28.12 19.06
N PRO A 11 34.64 -27.42 20.08
CA PRO A 11 33.44 -27.85 20.76
C PRO A 11 32.24 -27.72 19.83
N PRO A 12 31.27 -28.67 19.82
CA PRO A 12 30.09 -28.56 19.01
C PRO A 12 29.27 -27.35 19.49
N GLY A 13 29.22 -26.33 18.63
CA GLY A 13 28.37 -25.17 18.85
C GLY A 13 26.92 -25.66 19.02
N ARG A 14 26.31 -25.30 20.14
CA ARG A 14 24.88 -25.39 20.34
C ARG A 14 24.20 -24.57 19.25
N GLN A 15 23.74 -25.24 18.21
CA GLN A 15 22.73 -24.66 17.33
C GLN A 15 21.48 -24.44 18.19
N ALA A 16 21.31 -23.20 18.62
CA ALA A 16 20.04 -22.76 19.12
C ALA A 16 19.03 -22.97 17.98
N ARG A 17 18.29 -24.06 18.07
CA ARG A 17 17.10 -24.29 17.25
C ARG A 17 16.17 -23.09 17.52
N HIS A 18 16.25 -22.12 16.63
CA HIS A 18 15.21 -21.12 16.50
C HIS A 18 13.96 -21.89 16.06
N GLN A 19 13.21 -22.39 17.03
CA GLN A 19 11.83 -22.81 16.77
C GLN A 19 11.14 -21.54 16.28
N PRO A 20 10.62 -21.53 15.05
CA PRO A 20 9.68 -20.48 14.70
C PRO A 20 8.54 -20.62 15.73
N ARG A 21 8.37 -19.60 16.54
CA ARG A 21 7.15 -19.45 17.33
C ARG A 21 6.03 -19.63 16.32
N THR A 22 5.25 -20.66 16.54
CA THR A 22 4.01 -20.96 15.82
C THR A 22 3.29 -19.64 15.62
N GLY A 23 3.26 -19.18 14.36
CA GLY A 23 2.78 -17.85 14.04
C GLY A 23 1.37 -17.70 14.56
N GLU A 24 1.16 -16.70 15.37
CA GLU A 24 -0.09 -15.99 15.35
C GLU A 24 -0.39 -15.75 13.87
N THR A 25 -1.33 -16.48 13.34
CA THR A 25 -1.93 -16.21 12.05
C THR A 25 -2.29 -14.74 12.14
N ALA A 26 -1.67 -13.90 11.31
CA ALA A 26 -2.06 -12.51 11.24
C ALA A 26 -3.56 -12.54 10.97
N ASP A 27 -4.35 -12.25 11.99
CA ASP A 27 -5.80 -12.12 11.86
C ASP A 27 -6.00 -11.18 10.69
N SER A 28 -6.54 -11.69 9.58
CA SER A 28 -6.80 -10.88 8.42
C SER A 28 -7.73 -9.76 8.89
N LEU A 29 -7.22 -8.54 8.82
CA LEU A 29 -7.98 -7.36 9.22
C LEU A 29 -9.29 -7.34 8.44
N ASN A 30 -10.40 -7.16 9.17
CA ASN A 30 -11.69 -6.93 8.55
C ASN A 30 -11.75 -5.48 8.03
N PRO A 31 -12.22 -5.23 6.80
CA PRO A 31 -12.43 -3.88 6.29
C PRO A 31 -13.22 -2.94 7.19
N ASP A 32 -14.12 -3.46 8.02
CA ASP A 32 -14.91 -2.68 8.97
C ASP A 32 -14.12 -2.22 10.21
N GLN A 33 -12.93 -2.76 10.41
CA GLN A 33 -12.05 -2.40 11.53
C GLN A 33 -11.20 -1.16 11.26
N ILE A 34 -11.25 -0.63 10.05
CA ILE A 34 -10.54 0.58 9.64
C ILE A 34 -11.46 1.52 8.87
N ALA A 35 -11.23 2.82 9.03
CA ALA A 35 -11.78 3.84 8.17
C ALA A 35 -10.66 4.42 7.29
N THR A 36 -10.96 4.69 6.04
CA THR A 36 -10.00 5.24 5.07
C THR A 36 -10.59 6.43 4.35
N ASP A 37 -9.75 7.43 4.10
CA ASP A 37 -10.09 8.61 3.32
C ASP A 37 -8.87 9.12 2.57
N LEU A 38 -9.06 10.04 1.63
CA LEU A 38 -8.00 10.69 0.87
C LEU A 38 -7.91 12.16 1.24
N ASP A 39 -6.68 12.66 1.34
CA ASP A 39 -6.40 14.07 1.55
C ASP A 39 -5.31 14.53 0.58
N GLY A 40 -5.59 15.60 -0.18
CA GLY A 40 -4.67 16.15 -1.14
C GLY A 40 -5.34 17.04 -2.19
N PRO A 41 -4.57 17.51 -3.19
CA PRO A 41 -5.07 18.37 -4.24
C PRO A 41 -6.19 17.72 -5.06
N ALA A 42 -7.19 18.50 -5.43
CA ALA A 42 -8.31 18.08 -6.25
C ALA A 42 -8.19 18.54 -7.72
N VAL A 43 -7.06 19.13 -8.10
CA VAL A 43 -6.82 19.65 -9.46
C VAL A 43 -5.43 19.26 -9.93
N VAL A 44 -5.34 18.79 -11.16
CA VAL A 44 -4.07 18.40 -11.80
C VAL A 44 -4.15 18.64 -13.31
N SER A 45 -3.01 18.89 -13.95
CA SER A 45 -2.92 18.87 -15.42
C SER A 45 -2.85 17.43 -15.94
N SER A 46 -3.44 17.20 -17.11
CA SER A 46 -3.41 15.92 -17.80
C SER A 46 -1.97 15.42 -17.99
N GLY A 47 -1.71 14.15 -17.74
CA GLY A 47 -0.38 13.54 -17.82
C GLY A 47 0.54 13.80 -16.62
N HIS A 48 0.11 14.58 -15.64
CA HIS A 48 0.91 14.86 -14.43
C HIS A 48 0.52 13.96 -13.27
N THR A 49 1.34 14.00 -12.23
CA THR A 49 1.14 13.25 -10.99
C THR A 49 0.78 14.19 -9.84
N LEU A 50 0.09 13.63 -8.86
CA LEU A 50 -0.32 14.29 -7.63
C LEU A 50 0.25 13.54 -6.43
N ARG A 51 0.58 14.31 -5.39
CA ARG A 51 0.90 13.74 -4.07
C ARG A 51 -0.32 13.87 -3.16
N HIS A 52 -0.81 12.73 -2.69
CA HIS A 52 -1.91 12.62 -1.74
C HIS A 52 -1.44 11.93 -0.47
N SER A 53 -2.30 11.90 0.51
CA SER A 53 -2.19 11.06 1.68
C SER A 53 -3.42 10.18 1.80
N LEU A 54 -3.20 8.88 2.06
CA LEU A 54 -4.24 7.99 2.53
C LEU A 54 -4.33 8.15 4.05
N LEU A 55 -5.46 8.61 4.54
CA LEU A 55 -5.75 8.61 5.96
C LEU A 55 -6.28 7.22 6.32
N VAL A 56 -5.68 6.61 7.33
CA VAL A 56 -6.14 5.34 7.87
C VAL A 56 -6.40 5.51 9.37
N ARG A 57 -7.62 5.27 9.79
CA ARG A 57 -8.03 5.28 11.19
C ARG A 57 -8.22 3.87 11.68
N ASN A 58 -7.59 3.55 12.78
CA ASN A 58 -7.75 2.28 13.47
C ASN A 58 -9.01 2.31 14.36
N LEU A 59 -10.01 1.50 14.01
CA LEU A 59 -11.26 1.35 14.77
C LEU A 59 -11.21 0.19 15.77
N THR A 60 -10.08 -0.52 15.85
CA THR A 60 -9.90 -1.64 16.76
C THR A 60 -9.37 -1.20 18.12
N ARG A 61 -9.33 -2.14 19.05
CA ARG A 61 -8.72 -1.96 20.38
C ARG A 61 -7.25 -2.42 20.44
N ARG A 62 -6.67 -2.81 19.32
CA ARG A 62 -5.28 -3.28 19.16
C ARG A 62 -4.52 -2.34 18.24
N GLU A 63 -3.19 -2.31 18.35
CA GLU A 63 -2.35 -1.63 17.38
C GLU A 63 -2.54 -2.26 16.00
N LEU A 64 -2.72 -1.42 15.00
CA LEU A 64 -2.78 -1.80 13.60
C LEU A 64 -1.42 -1.60 12.95
N GLN A 65 -0.94 -2.59 12.22
CA GLN A 65 0.29 -2.50 11.44
C GLN A 65 -0.02 -2.65 9.97
N ILE A 66 0.41 -1.67 9.16
CA ILE A 66 0.21 -1.65 7.71
C ILE A 66 1.58 -1.59 7.05
N ALA A 67 1.83 -2.52 6.14
CA ALA A 67 2.97 -2.45 5.23
C ALA A 67 2.54 -1.75 3.93
N THR A 68 3.31 -0.78 3.46
CA THR A 68 2.91 0.01 2.28
C THR A 68 3.36 -0.60 0.97
N ASN A 69 4.29 -1.56 0.99
CA ASN A 69 4.82 -2.19 -0.22
C ASN A 69 3.75 -3.07 -0.89
N GLY A 70 3.24 -2.60 -2.03
CA GLY A 70 2.26 -3.34 -2.84
C GLY A 70 0.84 -3.44 -2.25
N GLN A 71 0.61 -2.93 -1.04
CA GLN A 71 -0.70 -3.01 -0.37
C GLN A 71 -1.61 -1.83 -0.68
N ILE A 72 -1.08 -0.73 -1.19
CA ILE A 72 -1.86 0.48 -1.47
C ILE A 72 -1.76 0.82 -2.95
N THR A 73 -2.92 0.99 -3.58
CA THR A 73 -3.04 1.46 -4.96
C THR A 73 -3.99 2.63 -5.02
N ALA A 74 -3.73 3.58 -5.93
CA ALA A 74 -4.61 4.70 -6.18
C ALA A 74 -4.84 4.84 -7.69
N VAL A 75 -6.09 5.05 -8.08
CA VAL A 75 -6.53 5.09 -9.47
C VAL A 75 -7.46 6.26 -9.71
N VAL A 76 -7.49 6.69 -10.97
CA VAL A 76 -8.49 7.64 -11.48
C VAL A 76 -9.70 6.82 -11.97
N VAL A 77 -10.87 7.25 -11.57
CA VAL A 77 -12.14 6.58 -11.89
C VAL A 77 -13.12 7.55 -12.54
N ASP A 78 -13.99 7.02 -13.37
CA ASP A 78 -15.20 7.71 -13.79
C ASP A 78 -16.15 7.81 -12.58
N PRO A 79 -16.52 9.02 -12.15
CA PRO A 79 -17.38 9.19 -10.97
C PRO A 79 -18.81 8.66 -11.17
N ALA A 80 -19.28 8.53 -12.40
CA ALA A 80 -20.62 8.03 -12.68
C ALA A 80 -20.71 6.50 -12.63
N THR A 81 -19.68 5.81 -13.11
CA THR A 81 -19.66 4.34 -13.22
C THR A 81 -18.76 3.67 -12.17
N GLY A 82 -17.79 4.39 -11.61
CA GLY A 82 -16.75 3.84 -10.76
C GLY A 82 -15.68 3.05 -11.53
N GLU A 83 -15.74 3.05 -12.86
CA GLU A 83 -14.78 2.38 -13.72
C GLU A 83 -13.40 3.02 -13.61
N VAL A 84 -12.37 2.19 -13.57
CA VAL A 84 -10.98 2.65 -13.54
C VAL A 84 -10.58 3.09 -14.95
N VAL A 85 -10.19 4.35 -15.10
CA VAL A 85 -9.81 4.94 -16.39
C VAL A 85 -8.33 5.28 -16.47
N GLY A 86 -7.65 5.38 -15.32
CA GLY A 86 -6.25 5.74 -15.31
C GLY A 86 -5.60 5.60 -13.94
N GLY A 87 -4.34 6.00 -13.89
CA GLY A 87 -3.55 5.93 -12.67
C GLY A 87 -2.08 6.21 -12.93
N PHE A 88 -1.23 5.75 -12.03
CA PHE A 88 0.20 5.83 -12.20
C PHE A 88 0.69 4.73 -13.16
N ALA A 89 1.35 5.14 -14.23
CA ALA A 89 2.02 4.24 -15.17
C ALA A 89 3.52 4.50 -15.11
N GLY A 90 4.27 3.57 -14.56
CA GLY A 90 5.72 3.67 -14.44
C GLY A 90 6.28 2.83 -13.30
N ALA A 91 7.61 2.73 -13.24
CA ALA A 91 8.28 2.09 -12.12
C ALA A 91 8.20 3.00 -10.90
N GLN A 92 7.61 2.51 -9.82
CA GLN A 92 7.68 3.15 -8.51
C GLN A 92 8.72 2.41 -7.67
N ALA A 93 9.74 3.14 -7.19
CA ALA A 93 10.48 2.66 -6.05
C ALA A 93 9.55 2.77 -4.84
N MET A 94 9.04 1.63 -4.37
CA MET A 94 8.16 1.57 -3.20
C MET A 94 8.98 1.04 -2.02
N PRO A 95 9.58 1.92 -1.20
CA PRO A 95 10.24 1.46 0.01
C PRO A 95 9.19 0.82 0.92
N LEU A 96 9.56 -0.27 1.56
CA LEU A 96 8.73 -0.89 2.59
C LEU A 96 8.67 0.07 3.79
N LEU A 97 7.53 0.70 3.98
CA LEU A 97 7.21 1.45 5.18
C LEU A 97 6.22 0.64 6.02
N ILE A 98 6.53 0.48 7.27
CA ILE A 98 5.61 -0.13 8.23
C ILE A 98 5.01 1.00 9.07
N VAL A 99 3.73 1.21 8.91
CA VAL A 99 2.96 2.22 9.66
C VAL A 99 2.24 1.53 10.80
N ARG A 100 2.42 2.04 12.02
CA ARG A 100 1.77 1.53 13.23
C ARG A 100 0.77 2.56 13.73
N ILE A 101 -0.47 2.15 13.86
CA ILE A 101 -1.58 3.04 14.25
C ILE A 101 -2.18 2.51 15.55
N SER A 102 -2.06 3.29 16.60
CA SER A 102 -2.64 2.97 17.91
C SER A 102 -4.18 2.94 17.86
N PRO A 103 -4.83 2.21 18.79
CA PRO A 103 -6.29 2.16 18.86
C PRO A 103 -6.94 3.55 18.85
N GLY A 104 -7.93 3.75 18.00
CA GLY A 104 -8.67 5.01 17.88
C GLY A 104 -7.93 6.16 17.20
N HIS A 105 -6.64 5.98 16.86
CA HIS A 105 -5.85 6.99 16.17
C HIS A 105 -5.93 6.83 14.65
N ALA A 106 -5.51 7.88 13.93
CA ALA A 106 -5.35 7.88 12.50
C ALA A 106 -3.92 8.27 12.14
N ASP A 107 -3.44 7.76 11.01
CA ASP A 107 -2.16 8.15 10.44
C ASP A 107 -2.29 8.41 8.94
N ARG A 108 -1.32 9.11 8.38
CA ARG A 108 -1.25 9.50 6.98
C ARG A 108 -0.17 8.71 6.27
N ILE A 109 -0.56 8.04 5.20
CA ILE A 109 0.34 7.27 4.36
C ILE A 109 0.49 8.01 3.02
N PRO A 110 1.72 8.42 2.63
CA PRO A 110 1.90 9.16 1.39
C PRO A 110 1.57 8.29 0.18
N LEU A 111 0.86 8.88 -0.79
CA LEU A 111 0.48 8.26 -2.05
C LEU A 111 0.92 9.12 -3.24
N LEU A 112 1.29 8.46 -4.32
CA LEU A 112 1.46 9.08 -5.62
C LEU A 112 0.32 8.63 -6.54
N ILE A 113 -0.37 9.61 -7.13
CA ILE A 113 -1.48 9.38 -8.05
C ILE A 113 -1.09 9.90 -9.42
N GLY A 114 -1.17 9.06 -10.44
CA GLY A 114 -0.91 9.44 -11.82
C GLY A 114 -2.21 9.66 -12.59
N THR A 115 -2.10 10.35 -13.70
CA THR A 115 -3.19 10.57 -14.67
C THR A 115 -2.93 9.92 -16.01
N ALA A 116 -2.05 8.92 -16.09
CA ALA A 116 -1.90 8.10 -17.28
C ALA A 116 -3.21 7.35 -17.56
N SER A 117 -3.59 7.25 -18.83
CA SER A 117 -4.79 6.51 -19.22
C SER A 117 -4.53 5.01 -19.26
N PHE A 118 -5.48 4.23 -18.76
CA PHE A 118 -5.52 2.77 -18.92
C PHE A 118 -6.53 2.34 -20.02
N SER A 119 -7.24 3.29 -20.60
CA SER A 119 -8.19 3.06 -21.67
C SER A 119 -7.64 3.58 -22.99
N PRO A 120 -7.49 2.73 -24.01
CA PRO A 120 -7.00 3.15 -25.34
C PRO A 120 -7.84 4.26 -25.97
N GLN A 121 -9.14 4.32 -25.66
CA GLN A 121 -10.05 5.32 -26.18
C GLN A 121 -9.77 6.73 -25.64
N LEU A 122 -9.11 6.84 -24.50
CA LEU A 122 -8.76 8.11 -23.87
C LEU A 122 -7.36 8.61 -24.26
N GLY A 123 -6.58 7.81 -24.99
CA GLY A 123 -5.20 8.14 -25.36
C GLY A 123 -4.18 7.83 -24.26
N TYR A 124 -3.10 8.59 -24.19
CA TYR A 124 -1.99 8.35 -23.26
C TYR A 124 -2.24 8.86 -21.84
N ALA A 125 -3.08 9.87 -21.70
CA ALA A 125 -3.43 10.47 -20.43
C ALA A 125 -4.94 10.63 -20.32
N VAL A 126 -5.44 10.58 -19.09
CA VAL A 126 -6.86 10.89 -18.82
C VAL A 126 -7.12 12.34 -19.22
N PRO A 127 -8.10 12.60 -20.08
CA PRO A 127 -8.34 13.92 -20.62
C PRO A 127 -8.86 14.90 -19.57
N ALA A 128 -8.78 16.20 -19.89
CA ALA A 128 -9.38 17.25 -19.09
C ALA A 128 -10.87 16.98 -18.82
N GLY A 129 -11.31 17.19 -17.59
CA GLY A 129 -12.67 16.92 -17.18
C GLY A 129 -12.84 16.70 -15.69
N LYS A 130 -14.02 16.23 -15.31
CA LYS A 130 -14.37 15.86 -13.94
C LYS A 130 -14.26 14.35 -13.77
N TRP A 131 -13.39 13.96 -12.88
CA TRP A 131 -13.04 12.58 -12.58
C TRP A 131 -13.11 12.32 -11.07
N GLY A 132 -12.73 11.14 -10.64
CA GLY A 132 -12.58 10.81 -9.24
C GLY A 132 -11.25 10.11 -8.97
N ILE A 133 -10.84 10.15 -7.72
CA ILE A 133 -9.70 9.37 -7.21
C ILE A 133 -10.26 8.37 -6.21
N ARG A 134 -9.79 7.14 -6.29
CA ARG A 134 -10.06 6.09 -5.32
C ARG A 134 -8.79 5.36 -4.97
N ALA A 135 -8.49 5.27 -3.68
CA ALA A 135 -7.42 4.41 -3.18
C ALA A 135 -7.98 3.09 -2.66
N THR A 136 -7.18 2.05 -2.74
CA THR A 136 -7.48 0.72 -2.22
C THR A 136 -6.33 0.27 -1.35
N LEU A 137 -6.65 -0.13 -0.13
CA LEU A 137 -5.72 -0.74 0.82
C LEU A 137 -6.02 -2.23 0.90
N THR A 138 -5.03 -3.06 0.64
CA THR A 138 -5.10 -4.52 0.81
C THR A 138 -4.73 -4.87 2.25
N LEU A 139 -5.57 -5.64 2.93
CA LEU A 139 -5.48 -5.94 4.36
C LEU A 139 -4.83 -7.30 4.63
N GLY A 140 -3.72 -7.59 3.98
CA GLY A 140 -2.99 -8.84 4.16
C GLY A 140 -1.83 -8.98 3.19
N PRO A 141 -1.03 -10.04 3.34
CA PRO A 141 0.21 -10.22 2.58
C PRO A 141 -0.03 -10.62 1.11
N ASP A 142 -1.15 -11.24 0.81
CA ASP A 142 -1.48 -11.70 -0.55
C ASP A 142 -2.51 -10.74 -1.20
N PRO A 143 -2.10 -9.94 -2.19
CA PRO A 143 -3.01 -9.01 -2.86
C PRO A 143 -4.18 -9.68 -3.59
N ALA A 144 -4.04 -10.96 -3.96
CA ALA A 144 -5.07 -11.69 -4.70
C ALA A 144 -6.21 -12.16 -3.81
N SER A 145 -5.92 -12.60 -2.58
CA SER A 145 -6.88 -13.24 -1.68
C SER A 145 -7.25 -12.41 -0.44
N SER A 146 -6.45 -11.39 -0.11
CA SER A 146 -6.68 -10.59 1.08
C SER A 146 -7.87 -9.62 0.91
N PRO A 147 -8.62 -9.34 1.99
CA PRO A 147 -9.66 -8.32 1.97
C PRO A 147 -9.13 -6.96 1.57
N ARG A 148 -9.97 -6.13 0.99
CA ARG A 148 -9.61 -4.79 0.51
C ARG A 148 -10.53 -3.74 1.13
N LYS A 149 -9.93 -2.61 1.52
CA LYS A 149 -10.65 -1.40 1.90
C LYS A 149 -10.47 -0.35 0.84
N ARG A 150 -11.57 0.16 0.32
CA ARG A 150 -11.57 1.27 -0.65
C ARG A 150 -11.96 2.56 0.06
N THR A 151 -11.32 3.67 -0.35
CA THR A 151 -11.76 4.99 0.08
C THR A 151 -13.07 5.37 -0.63
N PRO A 152 -13.83 6.34 -0.09
CA PRO A 152 -14.77 7.09 -0.89
C PRO A 152 -14.09 7.68 -2.13
N VAL A 153 -14.85 7.90 -3.18
CA VAL A 153 -14.32 8.57 -4.39
C VAL A 153 -14.17 10.07 -4.08
N MET A 154 -12.93 10.55 -4.16
CA MET A 154 -12.61 11.97 -4.03
C MET A 154 -12.74 12.65 -5.40
N PRO A 155 -13.46 13.77 -5.53
CA PRO A 155 -13.53 14.51 -6.80
C PRO A 155 -12.16 14.98 -7.27
N LEU A 156 -11.90 14.83 -8.57
CA LEU A 156 -10.69 15.30 -9.24
C LEU A 156 -11.06 16.10 -10.48
N THR A 157 -10.47 17.27 -10.64
CA THR A 157 -10.52 18.05 -11.88
C THR A 157 -9.18 17.89 -12.61
N ILE A 158 -9.23 17.35 -13.82
CA ILE A 158 -8.07 17.33 -14.70
C ILE A 158 -8.19 18.50 -15.69
N THR A 159 -7.15 19.30 -15.76
CA THR A 159 -7.04 20.41 -16.72
C THR A 159 -6.20 19.99 -17.93
N ALA A 160 -6.31 20.74 -19.00
CA ALA A 160 -5.50 20.52 -20.19
C ALA A 160 -4.02 20.82 -19.95
#